data_a0f2a49676a62f132414d5e8612a3768
#
_entry.id   a0f2a49676a62f132414d5e8612a3768
#
_cell.length_a   1.000
_cell.length_b   1.000
_cell.length_c   1.000
_cell.angle_alpha   90.00
_cell.angle_beta   90.00
_cell.angle_gamma   90.00
#
_symmetry.space_group_name_H-M   'P 1'
#
loop_
_entity.id
_entity.type
_entity.pdbx_description
1 polymer ?
#
loop_
_entity_poly.entity_id
_entity_poly.type
_entity_poly.pdbx_seq_one_letter_code
_entity_poly.pdbx_strand_id
1 'polypeptide(L)'
;DAEVGGSMMQRSWDSRVSAVVEYGRWISILVQTHTYTGGAHGSTVVQSFVFDTQTGEEQELRNLVRDDRALATLHGQIASRLLSESTDALFEDQAALLRAYVANRAEQPALLARGELGYATSTTFLLGPTGLRVFFQQYEVAPYAAGMPTVDLPFAAWQALAIDELRP
;
A
#
# COMPACT_ATOMS: atom_id res chain seq x y z
N ASP A 1 25.23 -43.37 23.69
CA ASP A 1 23.95 -42.84 23.17
C ASP A 1 23.95 -41.32 23.35
N ALA A 2 24.31 -40.62 22.27
CA ALA A 2 24.22 -39.15 22.25
C ALA A 2 22.83 -38.77 21.72
N GLU A 3 22.00 -38.31 22.61
CA GLU A 3 20.73 -37.62 22.22
C GLU A 3 21.09 -36.36 21.42
N VAL A 4 20.91 -36.44 20.12
CA VAL A 4 20.88 -35.28 19.24
C VAL A 4 19.56 -34.55 19.53
N GLY A 5 19.57 -33.69 20.55
CA GLY A 5 18.51 -32.75 20.82
C GLY A 5 18.42 -31.71 19.71
N GLY A 6 17.81 -32.08 18.61
CA GLY A 6 17.44 -31.13 17.56
C GLY A 6 16.39 -30.16 18.12
N SER A 7 16.80 -28.94 18.44
CA SER A 7 15.88 -27.85 18.71
C SER A 7 14.94 -27.74 17.51
N MET A 8 13.70 -28.18 17.67
CA MET A 8 12.65 -27.93 16.67
C MET A 8 12.48 -26.41 16.62
N MET A 9 12.94 -25.78 15.53
CA MET A 9 12.67 -24.37 15.28
C MET A 9 11.14 -24.17 15.32
N GLN A 10 10.70 -23.43 16.29
CA GLN A 10 9.28 -23.11 16.42
C GLN A 10 8.86 -22.24 15.23
N ARG A 11 8.00 -22.77 14.38
CA ARG A 11 7.39 -22.03 13.29
C ARG A 11 6.03 -21.51 13.76
N SER A 12 5.68 -20.30 13.43
CA SER A 12 4.38 -19.73 13.74
C SER A 12 3.79 -19.02 12.53
N TRP A 13 2.48 -19.06 12.45
CA TRP A 13 1.68 -18.33 11.47
C TRP A 13 0.45 -17.79 12.21
N ASP A 14 0.23 -16.48 12.10
CA ASP A 14 -0.90 -15.78 12.70
C ASP A 14 -1.49 -14.82 11.67
N SER A 15 -2.79 -14.91 11.44
CA SER A 15 -3.52 -14.03 10.54
C SER A 15 -4.74 -13.47 11.22
N ARG A 16 -4.91 -12.15 11.15
CA ARG A 16 -6.01 -11.45 11.81
C ARG A 16 -6.52 -10.28 11.00
N VAL A 17 -7.80 -9.98 11.12
CA VAL A 17 -8.35 -8.70 10.70
C VAL A 17 -7.82 -7.63 11.66
N SER A 18 -7.05 -6.67 11.11
CA SER A 18 -6.43 -5.60 11.90
C SER A 18 -7.20 -4.28 11.84
N ALA A 19 -8.01 -4.08 10.80
CA ALA A 19 -8.91 -2.94 10.69
C ALA A 19 -10.13 -3.28 9.84
N VAL A 20 -11.27 -2.66 10.17
CA VAL A 20 -12.47 -2.56 9.33
C VAL A 20 -12.89 -1.11 9.34
N VAL A 21 -13.05 -0.51 8.17
CA VAL A 21 -13.42 0.89 8.00
C VAL A 21 -14.59 0.99 7.04
N GLU A 22 -15.63 1.70 7.44
CA GLU A 22 -16.80 1.97 6.62
C GLU A 22 -16.82 3.44 6.19
N TYR A 23 -17.15 3.67 4.91
CA TYR A 23 -17.35 5.01 4.37
C TYR A 23 -18.41 5.00 3.28
N GLY A 24 -19.60 5.54 3.57
CA GLY A 24 -20.73 5.50 2.66
C GLY A 24 -21.12 4.06 2.30
N ARG A 25 -21.06 3.73 1.00
CA ARG A 25 -21.31 2.38 0.50
C ARG A 25 -20.06 1.48 0.49
N TRP A 26 -18.93 1.99 0.96
CA TRP A 26 -17.65 1.29 0.90
C TRP A 26 -17.30 0.68 2.25
N ILE A 27 -16.80 -0.55 2.24
CA ILE A 27 -16.20 -1.21 3.40
C ILE A 27 -14.79 -1.63 3.05
N SER A 28 -13.83 -1.22 3.86
CA SER A 28 -12.42 -1.58 3.73
C SER A 28 -12.01 -2.48 4.88
N ILE A 29 -11.35 -3.60 4.57
CA ILE A 29 -10.87 -4.59 5.52
C ILE A 29 -9.36 -4.72 5.36
N LEU A 30 -8.61 -4.63 6.45
CA LEU A 30 -7.17 -4.89 6.48
C LEU A 30 -6.90 -6.19 7.23
N VAL A 31 -6.22 -7.11 6.57
CA VAL A 31 -5.76 -8.38 7.15
C VAL A 31 -4.26 -8.31 7.30
N GLN A 32 -3.77 -8.63 8.48
CA GLN A 32 -2.34 -8.73 8.78
C GLN A 32 -1.99 -10.18 9.06
N THR A 33 -1.00 -10.70 8.34
CA THR A 33 -0.45 -12.05 8.53
C THR A 33 1.00 -11.95 8.97
N HIS A 34 1.30 -12.53 10.13
CA HIS A 34 2.67 -12.69 10.62
C HIS A 34 3.12 -14.13 10.48
N THR A 35 4.33 -14.34 9.95
CA THR A 35 4.92 -15.65 9.75
C THR A 35 6.34 -15.68 10.33
N TYR A 36 6.64 -16.70 11.12
CA TYR A 36 7.99 -17.01 11.56
C TYR A 36 8.34 -18.44 11.15
N THR A 37 9.35 -18.60 10.33
CA THR A 37 9.82 -19.90 9.82
C THR A 37 11.19 -20.28 10.35
N GLY A 38 11.70 -19.51 11.29
CA GLY A 38 13.07 -19.59 11.81
C GLY A 38 13.93 -18.44 11.28
N GLY A 39 15.10 -18.23 11.88
CA GLY A 39 16.02 -17.16 11.54
C GLY A 39 15.95 -15.97 12.50
N ALA A 40 16.46 -14.80 12.08
CA ALA A 40 16.63 -13.64 12.94
C ALA A 40 15.29 -12.91 13.29
N HIS A 41 14.30 -12.98 12.38
CA HIS A 41 13.00 -12.31 12.55
C HIS A 41 11.90 -12.98 11.73
N GLY A 42 10.66 -12.69 12.06
CA GLY A 42 9.50 -13.04 11.26
C GLY A 42 9.26 -12.07 10.10
N SER A 43 8.28 -12.37 9.30
CA SER A 43 7.78 -11.51 8.21
C SER A 43 6.32 -11.17 8.45
N THR A 44 5.95 -9.94 8.15
CA THR A 44 4.56 -9.47 8.20
C THR A 44 4.13 -9.01 6.81
N VAL A 45 2.95 -9.48 6.40
CA VAL A 45 2.29 -9.07 5.15
C VAL A 45 0.95 -8.47 5.51
N VAL A 46 0.58 -7.38 4.86
CA VAL A 46 -0.75 -6.78 4.94
C VAL A 46 -1.48 -6.92 3.60
N GLN A 47 -2.76 -7.24 3.67
CA GLN A 47 -3.66 -7.31 2.52
C GLN A 47 -4.90 -6.49 2.83
N SER A 48 -5.36 -5.72 1.87
CA SER A 48 -6.61 -4.98 2.00
C SER A 48 -7.64 -5.48 0.99
N PHE A 49 -8.88 -5.40 1.39
CA PHE A 49 -10.04 -5.67 0.56
C PHE A 49 -10.98 -4.50 0.71
N VAL A 50 -11.34 -3.87 -0.39
CA VAL A 50 -12.31 -2.78 -0.42
C VAL A 50 -13.49 -3.22 -1.23
N PHE A 51 -14.68 -3.23 -0.65
CA PHE A 51 -15.91 -3.66 -1.30
C PHE A 51 -16.90 -2.52 -1.42
N ASP A 52 -17.59 -2.48 -2.55
CA ASP A 52 -18.82 -1.74 -2.70
C ASP A 52 -19.99 -2.60 -2.14
N THR A 53 -20.59 -2.17 -1.05
CA THR A 53 -21.67 -2.91 -0.39
C THR A 53 -22.98 -2.95 -1.17
N GLN A 54 -23.14 -2.12 -2.21
CA GLN A 54 -24.32 -2.15 -3.08
C GLN A 54 -24.19 -3.21 -4.18
N THR A 55 -22.99 -3.41 -4.71
CA THR A 55 -22.73 -4.39 -5.77
C THR A 55 -22.13 -5.68 -5.27
N GLY A 56 -21.46 -5.66 -4.11
CA GLY A 56 -20.66 -6.76 -3.58
C GLY A 56 -19.31 -6.92 -4.28
N GLU A 57 -18.93 -6.04 -5.19
CA GLU A 57 -17.69 -6.12 -5.96
C GLU A 57 -16.51 -5.56 -5.18
N GLU A 58 -15.37 -6.25 -5.30
CA GLU A 58 -14.10 -5.77 -4.79
C GLU A 58 -13.56 -4.65 -5.67
N GLN A 59 -12.99 -3.63 -5.02
CA GLN A 59 -12.51 -2.42 -5.67
C GLN A 59 -10.99 -2.32 -5.55
N GLU A 60 -10.32 -2.16 -6.67
CA GLU A 60 -8.93 -1.74 -6.75
C GLU A 60 -8.82 -0.21 -6.72
N LEU A 61 -7.62 0.31 -6.45
CA LEU A 61 -7.38 1.75 -6.44
C LEU A 61 -7.77 2.43 -7.76
N ARG A 62 -7.61 1.74 -8.90
CA ARG A 62 -8.02 2.23 -10.22
C ARG A 62 -9.53 2.41 -10.38
N ASN A 63 -10.32 1.63 -9.68
CA ASN A 63 -11.79 1.73 -9.72
C ASN A 63 -12.32 2.97 -8.96
N LEU A 64 -11.49 3.56 -8.09
CA LEU A 64 -11.84 4.73 -7.28
C LEU A 64 -11.58 6.05 -8.01
N VAL A 65 -10.93 6.03 -9.17
CA VAL A 65 -10.56 7.22 -9.95
C VAL A 65 -11.18 7.16 -11.34
N ARG A 66 -11.42 8.33 -11.94
CA ARG A 66 -12.21 8.48 -13.17
C ARG A 66 -11.53 7.96 -14.45
N ASP A 67 -10.20 7.93 -14.49
CA ASP A 67 -9.43 7.54 -15.68
C ASP A 67 -7.96 7.23 -15.33
N ASP A 68 -7.21 6.68 -16.30
CA ASP A 68 -5.79 6.31 -16.11
C ASP A 68 -4.88 7.53 -15.84
N ARG A 69 -5.23 8.72 -16.31
CA ARG A 69 -4.50 9.95 -16.00
C ARG A 69 -4.71 10.35 -14.54
N ALA A 70 -5.93 10.21 -14.05
CA ALA A 70 -6.24 10.43 -12.64
C ALA A 70 -5.52 9.42 -11.75
N LEU A 71 -5.46 8.13 -12.16
CA LEU A 71 -4.69 7.11 -11.47
C LEU A 71 -3.20 7.45 -11.40
N ALA A 72 -2.61 7.84 -12.52
CA ALA A 72 -1.20 8.25 -12.57
C ALA A 72 -0.92 9.47 -11.67
N THR A 73 -1.85 10.44 -11.64
CA THR A 73 -1.75 11.60 -10.77
C THR A 73 -1.86 11.22 -9.30
N LEU A 74 -2.77 10.30 -8.95
CA LEU A 74 -2.92 9.78 -7.60
C LEU A 74 -1.63 9.08 -7.13
N HIS A 75 -1.03 8.23 -7.96
CA HIS A 75 0.27 7.62 -7.68
C HIS A 75 1.38 8.69 -7.50
N GLY A 76 1.34 9.78 -8.27
CA GLY A 76 2.25 10.91 -8.09
C GLY A 76 2.10 11.59 -6.72
N GLN A 77 0.89 11.70 -6.21
CA GLN A 77 0.63 12.22 -4.86
C GLN A 77 1.11 11.26 -3.78
N ILE A 78 0.87 9.94 -3.95
CA ILE A 78 1.37 8.90 -3.04
C ILE A 78 2.90 8.95 -2.99
N ALA A 79 3.57 8.94 -4.15
CA ALA A 79 5.03 9.02 -4.27
C ALA A 79 5.60 10.28 -3.62
N SER A 80 4.96 11.44 -3.85
CA SER A 80 5.37 12.72 -3.25
C SER A 80 5.28 12.70 -1.72
N ARG A 81 4.20 12.13 -1.19
CA ARG A 81 4.01 11.96 0.26
C ARG A 81 5.03 11.01 0.85
N LEU A 82 5.21 9.83 0.24
CA LEU A 82 6.19 8.85 0.69
C LEU A 82 7.60 9.45 0.77
N LEU A 83 8.00 10.21 -0.25
CA LEU A 83 9.27 10.94 -0.26
C LEU A 83 9.36 11.97 0.86
N SER A 84 8.29 12.72 1.14
CA SER A 84 8.32 13.78 2.16
C SER A 84 8.30 13.22 3.59
N GLU A 85 7.69 12.07 3.81
CA GLU A 85 7.46 11.50 5.14
C GLU A 85 8.50 10.43 5.52
N SER A 86 9.16 9.82 4.53
CA SER A 86 10.01 8.64 4.74
C SER A 86 11.34 8.68 3.98
N THR A 87 11.78 9.82 3.44
CA THR A 87 12.98 9.92 2.56
C THR A 87 14.20 9.20 3.15
N ASP A 88 14.49 9.41 4.42
CA ASP A 88 15.70 8.87 5.06
C ASP A 88 15.60 7.35 5.35
N ALA A 89 14.40 6.80 5.26
CA ALA A 89 14.14 5.38 5.48
C ALA A 89 14.06 4.56 4.19
N LEU A 90 13.85 5.21 3.03
CA LEU A 90 13.70 4.53 1.74
C LEU A 90 15.03 3.94 1.25
N PHE A 91 14.94 2.88 0.44
CA PHE A 91 16.07 2.48 -0.38
C PHE A 91 16.44 3.61 -1.36
N GLU A 92 17.73 3.80 -1.61
CA GLU A 92 18.21 4.93 -2.43
C GLU A 92 17.71 4.85 -3.87
N ASP A 93 17.70 3.67 -4.48
CA ASP A 93 17.19 3.40 -5.82
C ASP A 93 15.67 3.66 -5.91
N GLN A 94 14.91 3.24 -4.89
CA GLN A 94 13.48 3.52 -4.80
C GLN A 94 13.20 5.01 -4.68
N ALA A 95 13.92 5.71 -3.82
CA ALA A 95 13.80 7.15 -3.66
C ALA A 95 14.14 7.90 -4.98
N ALA A 96 15.14 7.42 -5.74
CA ALA A 96 15.49 7.99 -7.05
C ALA A 96 14.37 7.80 -8.07
N LEU A 97 13.78 6.60 -8.18
CA LEU A 97 12.64 6.32 -9.06
C LEU A 97 11.43 7.19 -8.72
N LEU A 98 11.09 7.28 -7.44
CA LEU A 98 9.97 8.12 -6.97
C LEU A 98 10.19 9.60 -7.28
N ARG A 99 11.42 10.14 -7.08
CA ARG A 99 11.76 11.52 -7.45
C ARG A 99 11.61 11.76 -8.93
N ALA A 100 12.09 10.84 -9.77
CA ALA A 100 11.96 10.93 -11.23
C ALA A 100 10.48 10.93 -11.66
N TYR A 101 9.66 10.06 -11.06
CA TYR A 101 8.23 9.98 -11.33
C TYR A 101 7.50 11.29 -10.93
N VAL A 102 7.77 11.81 -9.74
CA VAL A 102 7.15 13.06 -9.26
C VAL A 102 7.57 14.27 -10.09
N ALA A 103 8.82 14.32 -10.53
CA ALA A 103 9.35 15.43 -11.35
C ALA A 103 8.76 15.46 -12.77
N ASN A 104 8.44 14.30 -13.34
CA ASN A 104 8.02 14.17 -14.74
C ASN A 104 6.51 13.95 -14.91
N ARG A 105 5.72 14.93 -14.47
CA ARG A 105 4.24 14.85 -14.48
C ARG A 105 3.63 14.52 -15.85
N ALA A 106 4.25 14.97 -16.94
CA ALA A 106 3.73 14.73 -18.29
C ALA A 106 3.83 13.25 -18.69
N GLU A 107 4.83 12.54 -18.18
CA GLU A 107 5.09 11.14 -18.49
C GLU A 107 4.51 10.16 -17.45
N GLN A 108 3.96 10.63 -16.34
CA GLN A 108 3.42 9.78 -15.28
C GLN A 108 2.49 8.66 -15.81
N PRO A 109 1.54 8.90 -16.72
CA PRO A 109 0.72 7.81 -17.24
C PRO A 109 1.51 6.72 -17.96
N ALA A 110 2.54 7.10 -18.72
CA ALA A 110 3.40 6.16 -19.43
C ALA A 110 4.34 5.40 -18.47
N LEU A 111 4.89 6.07 -17.46
CA LEU A 111 5.72 5.47 -16.42
C LEU A 111 4.90 4.47 -15.59
N LEU A 112 3.66 4.82 -15.23
CA LEU A 112 2.74 3.94 -14.51
C LEU A 112 2.42 2.69 -15.35
N ALA A 113 2.09 2.87 -16.63
CA ALA A 113 1.76 1.76 -17.53
C ALA A 113 2.94 0.79 -17.74
N ARG A 114 4.19 1.27 -17.62
CA ARG A 114 5.41 0.44 -17.69
C ARG A 114 5.83 -0.16 -16.34
N GLY A 115 5.14 0.17 -15.25
CA GLY A 115 5.49 -0.29 -13.90
C GLY A 115 6.75 0.39 -13.34
N GLU A 116 7.13 1.56 -13.82
CA GLU A 116 8.36 2.29 -13.44
C GLU A 116 8.14 3.21 -12.21
N LEU A 117 7.42 2.74 -11.20
CA LEU A 117 7.14 3.48 -9.97
C LEU A 117 8.06 3.12 -8.81
N GLY A 118 8.76 1.99 -8.89
CA GLY A 118 9.57 1.49 -7.79
C GLY A 118 8.79 0.75 -6.69
N TYR A 119 7.48 0.64 -6.81
CA TYR A 119 6.61 -0.17 -5.95
C TYR A 119 5.45 -0.77 -6.76
N ALA A 120 4.79 -1.79 -6.20
CA ALA A 120 3.65 -2.42 -6.85
C ALA A 120 2.50 -1.42 -7.04
N THR A 121 1.93 -1.38 -8.23
CA THR A 121 0.80 -0.48 -8.56
C THR A 121 -0.53 -0.97 -7.99
N SER A 122 -0.63 -2.26 -7.66
CA SER A 122 -1.71 -2.82 -6.84
C SER A 122 -1.40 -2.53 -5.37
N THR A 123 -1.71 -1.32 -4.95
CA THR A 123 -1.42 -0.88 -3.59
C THR A 123 -2.40 -1.47 -2.59
N THR A 124 -1.88 -1.89 -1.44
CA THR A 124 -2.69 -2.20 -0.27
C THR A 124 -3.18 -0.88 0.33
N PHE A 125 -4.48 -0.67 0.42
CA PHE A 125 -5.04 0.59 0.91
C PHE A 125 -6.34 0.40 1.68
N LEU A 126 -6.65 1.37 2.54
CA LEU A 126 -7.97 1.54 3.15
C LEU A 126 -8.59 2.83 2.63
N LEU A 127 -9.87 2.76 2.25
CA LEU A 127 -10.71 3.92 1.99
C LEU A 127 -11.55 4.19 3.25
N GLY A 128 -11.45 5.39 3.77
CA GLY A 128 -12.15 5.79 4.99
C GLY A 128 -12.70 7.22 4.92
N PRO A 129 -13.39 7.70 5.95
CA PRO A 129 -14.04 9.02 5.97
C PRO A 129 -13.03 10.18 5.86
N THR A 130 -11.77 9.96 6.17
CA THR A 130 -10.72 10.98 6.06
C THR A 130 -9.97 10.95 4.73
N GLY A 131 -10.12 9.88 3.93
CA GLY A 131 -9.42 9.68 2.66
C GLY A 131 -8.86 8.28 2.50
N LEU A 132 -7.73 8.18 1.82
CA LEU A 132 -7.00 6.93 1.60
C LEU A 132 -5.83 6.80 2.58
N ARG A 133 -5.63 5.59 3.10
CA ARG A 133 -4.38 5.17 3.73
C ARG A 133 -3.76 4.05 2.90
N VAL A 134 -2.57 4.29 2.36
CA VAL A 134 -1.82 3.34 1.54
C VAL A 134 -0.73 2.69 2.38
N PHE A 135 -0.54 1.38 2.24
CA PHE A 135 0.45 0.59 2.96
C PHE A 135 1.48 0.03 1.98
N PHE A 136 2.74 0.08 2.38
CA PHE A 136 3.85 -0.56 1.66
C PHE A 136 4.33 -1.77 2.45
N GLN A 137 4.59 -2.89 1.75
CA GLN A 137 5.05 -4.12 2.38
C GLN A 137 6.47 -3.97 2.96
N GLN A 138 6.83 -4.87 3.87
CA GLN A 138 8.22 -4.98 4.30
C GLN A 138 9.12 -5.22 3.08
N TYR A 139 10.24 -4.51 2.99
CA TYR A 139 11.21 -4.55 1.88
C TYR A 139 10.69 -4.04 0.53
N GLU A 140 9.47 -3.55 0.41
CA GLU A 140 8.96 -3.02 -0.87
C GLU A 140 9.65 -1.71 -1.26
N VAL A 141 9.73 -0.77 -0.31
CA VAL A 141 10.31 0.57 -0.55
C VAL A 141 11.38 0.94 0.46
N ALA A 142 11.51 0.18 1.55
CA ALA A 142 12.40 0.48 2.67
C ALA A 142 12.90 -0.81 3.34
N PRO A 143 14.06 -0.79 4.04
CA PRO A 143 14.58 -1.94 4.76
C PRO A 143 13.68 -2.36 5.93
N TYR A 144 13.83 -3.60 6.39
CA TYR A 144 13.06 -4.19 7.49
C TYR A 144 12.97 -3.28 8.74
N ALA A 145 14.06 -2.62 9.08
CA ALA A 145 14.14 -1.75 10.26
C ALA A 145 13.19 -0.53 10.17
N ALA A 146 12.80 -0.12 8.97
CA ALA A 146 11.81 0.95 8.75
C ALA A 146 10.35 0.45 8.90
N GLY A 147 10.15 -0.86 9.04
CA GLY A 147 8.82 -1.44 9.15
C GLY A 147 8.07 -1.46 7.81
N MET A 148 6.80 -1.14 7.86
CA MET A 148 5.91 -0.99 6.71
C MET A 148 5.50 0.49 6.61
N PRO A 149 6.12 1.29 5.74
CA PRO A 149 5.72 2.69 5.56
C PRO A 149 4.25 2.81 5.15
N THR A 150 3.62 3.89 5.57
CA THR A 150 2.24 4.22 5.19
C THR A 150 2.15 5.65 4.69
N VAL A 151 1.17 5.92 3.82
CA VAL A 151 0.87 7.26 3.32
C VAL A 151 -0.60 7.55 3.53
N ASP A 152 -0.90 8.65 4.19
CA ASP A 152 -2.25 9.16 4.35
C ASP A 152 -2.53 10.26 3.33
N LEU A 153 -3.56 10.07 2.49
CA LEU A 153 -4.05 11.05 1.53
C LEU A 153 -5.46 11.50 1.90
N PRO A 154 -5.62 12.71 2.46
CA PRO A 154 -6.95 13.23 2.76
C PRO A 154 -7.75 13.45 1.48
N PHE A 155 -9.08 13.34 1.55
CA PHE A 155 -9.97 13.53 0.38
C PHE A 155 -9.68 14.82 -0.38
N ALA A 156 -9.42 15.93 0.31
CA ALA A 156 -9.10 17.20 -0.32
C ALA A 156 -7.91 17.14 -1.29
N ALA A 157 -7.01 16.19 -1.12
CA ALA A 157 -5.85 16.03 -2.01
C ALA A 157 -6.19 15.34 -3.33
N TRP A 158 -7.18 14.43 -3.34
CA TRP A 158 -7.44 13.59 -4.51
C TRP A 158 -8.91 13.53 -4.96
N GLN A 159 -9.87 14.15 -4.24
CA GLN A 159 -11.29 14.15 -4.59
C GLN A 159 -11.56 14.59 -6.04
N ALA A 160 -10.77 15.50 -6.59
CA ALA A 160 -10.88 15.91 -7.99
C ALA A 160 -10.51 14.80 -8.99
N LEU A 161 -9.84 13.75 -8.55
CA LEU A 161 -9.46 12.58 -9.33
C LEU A 161 -10.47 11.44 -9.19
N ALA A 162 -11.25 11.45 -8.12
CA ALA A 162 -12.18 10.39 -7.76
C ALA A 162 -13.36 10.26 -8.72
N ILE A 163 -13.96 9.08 -8.75
CA ILE A 163 -15.28 8.85 -9.37
C ILE A 163 -16.37 9.68 -8.65
N ASP A 164 -17.50 9.89 -9.31
CA ASP A 164 -18.56 10.78 -8.80
C ASP A 164 -19.16 10.26 -7.49
N GLU A 165 -19.25 8.95 -7.31
CA GLU A 165 -19.78 8.27 -6.12
C GLU A 165 -18.95 8.51 -4.84
N LEU A 166 -17.70 8.93 -4.99
CA LEU A 166 -16.79 9.27 -3.87
C LEU A 166 -16.69 10.77 -3.62
N ARG A 167 -17.34 11.59 -4.44
CA ARG A 167 -17.35 13.04 -4.23
C ARG A 167 -18.42 13.42 -3.21
N PRO A 168 -18.09 14.25 -2.22
CA PRO A 168 -19.04 14.71 -1.22
C PRO A 168 -20.15 15.57 -1.81
#